data_89e705e4d99cd10bf5c92997a1e2bce7
#
_entry.id   89e705e4d99cd10bf5c92997a1e2bce7
#
_cell.length_a   1.000
_cell.length_b   1.000
_cell.length_c   1.000
_cell.angle_alpha   90.00
_cell.angle_beta   90.00
_cell.angle_gamma   90.00
#
_symmetry.space_group_name_H-M   'P 1'
#
loop_
_entity.id
_entity.type
_entity.pdbx_description
1 polymer ?
#
loop_
_entity_poly.entity_id
_entity_poly.type
_entity_poly.pdbx_seq_one_letter_code
_entity_poly.pdbx_strand_id
1 'polypeptide(L)'
;MARSKIDNPTNDLITDSGAILWSFVKGEQLEFPIQLPFLDDARLYTFEAVVIEADNVPGQTERPTSAKVGGRQNTLVVRKPNYVGVWNAATGYNMENIVQYSVDSKLYRLVSGVNRVSAVTPAADPLWLETALNIVNLQFLEALASDWAQQPTVETPVYGFFELRVTEPNNSVFQRTWKPIRGMVEINYSPTALVPDV
;
A
#
# COMPACT_ATOMS: atom_id res chain seq x y z
N MET A 1 13.83 -9.06 4.74
CA MET A 1 12.36 -9.06 4.51
C MET A 1 11.71 -8.66 5.82
N ALA A 2 11.27 -7.41 5.92
CA ALA A 2 10.45 -7.02 7.04
C ALA A 2 9.15 -7.82 6.97
N ARG A 3 8.90 -8.65 7.96
CA ARG A 3 7.59 -9.26 8.11
C ARG A 3 6.65 -8.15 8.58
N SER A 4 5.78 -7.69 7.67
CA SER A 4 4.58 -6.99 8.11
C SER A 4 3.98 -7.82 9.24
N LYS A 5 3.68 -7.21 10.39
CA LYS A 5 2.89 -7.86 11.45
C LYS A 5 1.46 -8.15 11.02
N ILE A 6 1.18 -7.96 9.72
CA ILE A 6 -0.13 -8.11 9.11
C ILE A 6 -0.11 -9.38 8.26
N ASP A 7 -0.41 -10.50 8.86
CA ASP A 7 -0.73 -11.72 8.13
C ASP A 7 -2.13 -11.67 7.47
N ASN A 8 -2.91 -10.62 7.74
CA ASN A 8 -4.22 -10.42 7.14
C ASN A 8 -4.51 -8.92 6.98
N PRO A 9 -4.48 -8.36 5.75
CA PRO A 9 -4.67 -6.92 5.53
C PRO A 9 -6.07 -6.41 5.88
N THR A 10 -6.98 -7.25 6.28
CA THR A 10 -8.39 -6.88 6.46
C THR A 10 -8.83 -6.62 7.90
N ASN A 11 -8.13 -7.06 8.94
CA ASN A 11 -8.73 -6.98 10.29
C ASN A 11 -7.82 -6.71 11.49
N ASP A 12 -6.50 -6.90 11.44
CA ASP A 12 -5.73 -7.02 12.69
C ASP A 12 -4.95 -5.78 13.13
N LEU A 13 -5.15 -4.63 12.47
CA LEU A 13 -4.45 -3.38 12.80
C LEU A 13 -5.37 -2.25 13.22
N ILE A 14 -6.51 -2.59 13.77
CA ILE A 14 -7.33 -1.59 14.46
C ILE A 14 -6.68 -1.39 15.84
N THR A 15 -6.04 -0.23 16.04
CA THR A 15 -5.67 0.22 17.38
C THR A 15 -6.94 0.48 18.19
N ASP A 16 -6.85 0.62 19.51
CA ASP A 16 -7.99 0.94 20.38
C ASP A 16 -8.80 2.17 19.93
N SER A 17 -8.24 3.00 19.05
CA SER A 17 -8.89 4.15 18.40
C SER A 17 -9.50 3.83 17.04
N GLY A 18 -9.47 2.60 16.56
CA GLY A 18 -9.94 2.20 15.23
C GLY A 18 -9.02 2.61 14.08
N ALA A 19 -7.80 3.03 14.35
CA ALA A 19 -6.82 3.43 13.34
C ALA A 19 -5.86 2.29 12.99
N ILE A 20 -5.50 2.18 11.71
CA ILE A 20 -4.48 1.24 11.23
C ILE A 20 -3.09 1.73 11.66
N LEU A 21 -2.26 0.83 12.16
CA LEU A 21 -0.85 1.07 12.40
C LEU A 21 0.00 0.19 11.49
N TRP A 22 0.83 0.82 10.65
CA TRP A 22 1.86 0.14 9.89
C TRP A 22 3.24 0.48 10.43
N SER A 23 4.08 -0.52 10.62
CA SER A 23 5.45 -0.37 11.12
C SER A 23 6.43 -0.88 10.07
N PHE A 24 7.45 -0.09 9.78
CA PHE A 24 8.51 -0.45 8.84
C PHE A 24 9.84 0.20 9.22
N VAL A 25 10.92 -0.22 8.56
CA VAL A 25 12.26 0.30 8.76
C VAL A 25 12.54 1.39 7.73
N LYS A 26 13.16 2.50 8.14
CA LYS A 26 13.55 3.59 7.25
C LYS A 26 14.44 3.06 6.11
N GLY A 27 14.18 3.50 4.89
CA GLY A 27 14.90 3.07 3.70
C GLY A 27 14.33 1.80 3.04
N GLU A 28 13.28 1.20 3.60
CA GLU A 28 12.57 0.11 2.95
C GLU A 28 11.46 0.63 2.05
N GLN A 29 11.32 -0.01 0.90
CA GLN A 29 10.14 0.16 0.06
C GLN A 29 9.13 -0.93 0.43
N LEU A 30 7.94 -0.52 0.84
CA LEU A 30 6.86 -1.43 1.22
C LEU A 30 5.62 -1.18 0.39
N GLU A 31 4.88 -2.26 0.16
CA GLU A 31 3.62 -2.23 -0.57
C GLU A 31 2.56 -2.99 0.22
N PHE A 32 1.43 -2.32 0.47
CA PHE A 32 0.32 -2.87 1.25
C PHE A 32 -0.92 -2.97 0.36
N PRO A 33 -1.47 -4.18 0.15
CA PRO A 33 -2.75 -4.33 -0.50
C PRO A 33 -3.87 -3.85 0.41
N ILE A 34 -4.76 -3.04 -0.12
CA ILE A 34 -5.93 -2.51 0.56
C ILE A 34 -7.17 -2.91 -0.23
N GLN A 35 -8.04 -3.68 0.38
CA GLN A 35 -9.33 -3.99 -0.19
C GLN A 35 -10.33 -2.88 0.16
N LEU A 36 -11.05 -2.41 -0.84
CA LEU A 36 -12.07 -1.37 -0.73
C LEU A 36 -13.44 -1.98 -1.08
N PRO A 37 -14.12 -2.65 -0.13
CA PRO A 37 -15.31 -3.45 -0.41
C PRO A 37 -16.52 -2.65 -0.90
N PHE A 38 -16.48 -1.32 -0.75
CA PHE A 38 -17.51 -0.41 -1.28
C PHE A 38 -17.30 -0.03 -2.75
N LEU A 39 -16.21 -0.51 -3.39
CA LEU A 39 -15.93 -0.33 -4.81
C LEU A 39 -16.09 -1.68 -5.53
N ASP A 40 -16.72 -1.67 -6.70
CA ASP A 40 -16.73 -2.83 -7.59
C ASP A 40 -15.42 -2.90 -8.41
N ASP A 41 -14.96 -1.75 -8.89
CA ASP A 41 -13.76 -1.64 -9.73
C ASP A 41 -12.97 -0.37 -9.40
N ALA A 42 -11.85 -0.53 -8.70
CA ALA A 42 -10.99 0.58 -8.28
C ALA A 42 -10.34 1.33 -9.45
N ARG A 43 -10.28 0.75 -10.66
CA ARG A 43 -9.71 1.42 -11.84
C ARG A 43 -10.48 2.66 -12.25
N LEU A 44 -11.78 2.71 -11.93
CA LEU A 44 -12.67 3.82 -12.28
C LEU A 44 -12.49 5.05 -11.38
N TYR A 45 -11.87 4.90 -10.21
CA TYR A 45 -11.75 5.93 -9.18
C TYR A 45 -10.38 6.60 -9.20
N THR A 46 -10.32 7.82 -8.68
CA THR A 46 -9.07 8.52 -8.42
C THR A 46 -8.66 8.34 -6.96
N PHE A 47 -7.38 8.12 -6.74
CA PHE A 47 -6.81 7.90 -5.41
C PHE A 47 -5.73 8.92 -5.12
N GLU A 48 -5.74 9.44 -3.91
CA GLU A 48 -4.69 10.26 -3.32
C GLU A 48 -4.35 9.68 -1.95
N ALA A 49 -3.07 9.48 -1.69
CA ALA A 49 -2.62 9.04 -0.39
C ALA A 49 -1.45 9.89 0.08
N VAL A 50 -1.50 10.28 1.33
CA VAL A 50 -0.50 11.15 1.95
C VAL A 50 -0.13 10.66 3.34
N VAL A 51 1.12 10.91 3.74
CA VAL A 51 1.58 10.81 5.13
C VAL A 51 2.03 12.18 5.59
N ILE A 52 1.57 12.60 6.74
CA ILE A 52 1.95 13.86 7.38
C ILE A 52 2.79 13.53 8.62
N GLU A 53 3.93 14.19 8.77
CA GLU A 53 4.78 14.07 9.96
C GLU A 53 3.93 14.28 11.23
N ALA A 54 4.05 13.35 12.18
CA ALA A 54 3.42 13.50 13.49
C ALA A 54 4.20 14.47 14.38
N ASP A 55 3.60 14.88 15.47
CA ASP A 55 4.28 15.71 16.48
C ASP A 55 5.19 14.83 17.35
N ASN A 56 6.31 14.39 16.73
CA ASN A 56 7.30 13.55 17.36
C ASN A 56 8.11 14.36 18.38
N VAL A 57 8.24 13.85 19.60
CA VAL A 57 9.08 14.46 20.63
C VAL A 57 10.36 13.63 20.79
N PRO A 58 11.57 14.23 20.75
CA PRO A 58 12.83 13.50 20.89
C PRO A 58 12.87 12.71 22.20
N GLY A 59 13.23 11.43 22.11
CA GLY A 59 13.33 10.54 23.29
C GLY A 59 11.98 10.05 23.86
N GLN A 60 10.87 10.41 23.25
CA GLN A 60 9.56 9.92 23.68
C GLN A 60 9.26 8.58 22.99
N THR A 61 8.87 7.57 23.79
CA THR A 61 8.45 6.25 23.30
C THR A 61 6.95 6.13 23.08
N GLU A 62 6.18 7.08 23.63
CA GLU A 62 4.72 7.12 23.45
C GLU A 62 4.35 7.60 22.03
N ARG A 63 3.29 7.00 21.48
CA ARG A 63 2.80 7.37 20.16
C ARG A 63 2.18 8.76 20.19
N PRO A 64 2.52 9.64 19.24
CA PRO A 64 1.90 10.95 19.13
C PRO A 64 0.40 10.82 18.81
N THR A 65 -0.39 11.76 19.30
CA THR A 65 -1.85 11.79 19.11
C THR A 65 -2.28 12.77 18.02
N SER A 66 -1.36 13.59 17.50
CA SER A 66 -1.65 14.61 16.50
C SER A 66 -0.56 14.73 15.44
N ALA A 67 -0.96 15.19 14.27
CA ALA A 67 -0.01 15.62 13.24
C ALA A 67 0.69 16.91 13.70
N LYS A 68 1.95 17.05 13.31
CA LYS A 68 2.74 18.24 13.57
C LYS A 68 2.17 19.44 12.81
N VAL A 69 1.98 20.57 13.48
CA VAL A 69 1.59 21.82 12.82
C VAL A 69 2.70 22.27 11.88
N GLY A 70 2.36 22.39 10.59
CA GLY A 70 3.37 22.68 9.55
C GLY A 70 4.33 21.52 9.26
N GLY A 71 4.02 20.31 9.72
CA GLY A 71 4.80 19.11 9.46
C GLY A 71 4.92 18.77 7.97
N ARG A 72 5.98 18.07 7.62
CA ARG A 72 6.23 17.64 6.24
C ARG A 72 5.17 16.64 5.80
N GLN A 73 4.79 16.75 4.52
CA GLN A 73 3.84 15.85 3.88
C GLN A 73 4.53 15.10 2.74
N ASN A 74 4.44 13.78 2.78
CA ASN A 74 4.91 12.92 1.71
C ASN A 74 3.72 12.29 0.99
N THR A 75 3.74 12.30 -0.35
CA THR A 75 2.75 11.62 -1.17
C THR A 75 3.11 10.14 -1.28
N LEU A 76 2.12 9.28 -1.09
CA LEU A 76 2.26 7.84 -1.30
C LEU A 76 1.78 7.46 -2.70
N VAL A 77 2.40 6.45 -3.29
CA VAL A 77 1.95 5.92 -4.57
C VAL A 77 0.80 4.95 -4.35
N VAL A 78 -0.31 5.16 -5.07
CA VAL A 78 -1.44 4.22 -5.07
C VAL A 78 -1.46 3.51 -6.41
N ARG A 79 -1.20 2.20 -6.40
CA ARG A 79 -1.27 1.36 -7.60
C ARG A 79 -2.65 0.74 -7.73
N LYS A 80 -3.29 1.01 -8.85
CA LYS A 80 -4.57 0.42 -9.21
C LYS A 80 -4.40 -0.99 -9.77
N PRO A 81 -5.47 -1.83 -9.76
CA PRO A 81 -5.46 -3.13 -10.42
C PRO A 81 -5.08 -3.02 -11.89
N ASN A 82 -4.12 -3.82 -12.34
CA ASN A 82 -3.67 -3.85 -13.73
C ASN A 82 -4.38 -4.97 -14.50
N TYR A 83 -5.66 -4.76 -14.78
CA TYR A 83 -6.47 -5.71 -15.56
C TYR A 83 -6.16 -5.62 -17.06
N VAL A 84 -5.76 -6.73 -17.63
CA VAL A 84 -5.33 -6.83 -19.05
C VAL A 84 -6.27 -7.66 -19.93
N GLY A 85 -7.39 -8.14 -19.38
CA GLY A 85 -8.42 -8.84 -20.14
C GLY A 85 -8.58 -10.31 -19.76
N VAL A 86 -9.17 -11.09 -20.66
CA VAL A 86 -9.38 -12.53 -20.48
C VAL A 86 -8.07 -13.26 -20.73
N TRP A 87 -7.76 -14.24 -19.87
CA TRP A 87 -6.57 -15.06 -19.99
C TRP A 87 -6.51 -15.82 -21.32
N ASN A 88 -5.34 -15.86 -21.93
CA ASN A 88 -5.04 -16.60 -23.14
C ASN A 88 -3.67 -17.27 -23.02
N ALA A 89 -3.61 -18.58 -23.26
CA ALA A 89 -2.40 -19.39 -23.13
C ALA A 89 -1.23 -18.93 -24.05
N ALA A 90 -1.53 -18.26 -25.16
CA ALA A 90 -0.51 -17.76 -26.11
C ALA A 90 -0.01 -16.34 -25.78
N THR A 91 -0.57 -15.68 -24.76
CA THR A 91 -0.21 -14.31 -24.39
C THR A 91 0.84 -14.31 -23.30
N GLY A 92 1.86 -13.44 -23.44
CA GLY A 92 2.84 -13.19 -22.39
C GLY A 92 2.30 -12.19 -21.37
N TYR A 93 2.41 -12.54 -20.10
CA TYR A 93 1.96 -11.70 -18.97
C TYR A 93 3.12 -11.28 -18.09
N ASN A 94 3.02 -10.09 -17.53
CA ASN A 94 3.99 -9.56 -16.58
C ASN A 94 3.45 -9.63 -15.15
N MET A 95 4.36 -9.62 -14.17
CA MET A 95 3.99 -9.46 -12.77
C MET A 95 2.99 -8.32 -12.60
N GLU A 96 2.03 -8.48 -11.70
CA GLU A 96 0.90 -7.58 -11.42
C GLU A 96 -0.19 -7.53 -12.52
N ASN A 97 -0.03 -8.21 -13.67
CA ASN A 97 -1.14 -8.34 -14.59
C ASN A 97 -2.28 -9.13 -13.94
N ILE A 98 -3.49 -8.64 -14.11
CA ILE A 98 -4.73 -9.30 -13.68
C ILE A 98 -5.49 -9.76 -14.92
N VAL A 99 -5.87 -11.02 -14.94
CA VAL A 99 -6.67 -11.62 -16.01
C VAL A 99 -7.95 -12.21 -15.45
N GLN A 100 -8.99 -12.27 -16.27
CA GLN A 100 -10.16 -13.09 -16.00
C GLN A 100 -9.99 -14.47 -16.62
N TYR A 101 -10.19 -15.53 -15.84
CA TYR A 101 -10.21 -16.88 -16.38
C TYR A 101 -11.66 -17.24 -16.74
N SER A 102 -11.91 -17.53 -18.03
CA SER A 102 -13.25 -17.67 -18.57
C SER A 102 -14.03 -18.88 -18.04
N VAL A 103 -13.32 -19.92 -17.55
CA VAL A 103 -13.95 -21.17 -17.09
C VAL A 103 -14.65 -21.01 -15.74
N ASP A 104 -14.04 -20.28 -14.81
CA ASP A 104 -14.58 -20.04 -13.48
C ASP A 104 -15.05 -18.59 -13.24
N SER A 105 -14.83 -17.72 -14.25
CA SER A 105 -15.12 -16.29 -14.20
C SER A 105 -14.38 -15.50 -13.12
N LYS A 106 -13.38 -16.10 -12.49
CA LYS A 106 -12.57 -15.46 -11.47
C LYS A 106 -11.45 -14.60 -12.05
N LEU A 107 -10.94 -13.73 -11.21
CA LEU A 107 -9.81 -12.86 -11.51
C LEU A 107 -8.55 -13.39 -10.82
N TYR A 108 -7.46 -13.40 -11.56
CA TYR A 108 -6.16 -13.89 -11.09
C TYR A 108 -5.07 -12.85 -11.38
N ARG A 109 -4.22 -12.60 -10.40
CA ARG A 109 -3.05 -11.72 -10.49
C ARG A 109 -1.77 -12.53 -10.58
N LEU A 110 -0.92 -12.25 -11.55
CA LEU A 110 0.40 -12.85 -11.66
C LEU A 110 1.35 -12.24 -10.63
N VAL A 111 1.90 -13.06 -9.73
CA VAL A 111 2.77 -12.61 -8.64
C VAL A 111 4.26 -12.65 -8.99
N SER A 112 4.63 -13.33 -10.07
CA SER A 112 6.02 -13.39 -10.54
C SER A 112 6.09 -13.70 -12.02
N GLY A 113 7.02 -13.06 -12.74
CA GLY A 113 7.34 -13.32 -14.13
C GLY A 113 7.33 -12.07 -15.00
N VAL A 114 8.10 -12.13 -16.08
CA VAL A 114 8.17 -11.12 -17.14
C VAL A 114 7.87 -11.81 -18.47
N ASN A 115 6.90 -11.30 -19.22
CA ASN A 115 6.45 -11.87 -20.49
C ASN A 115 6.19 -13.40 -20.41
N ARG A 116 5.57 -13.82 -19.29
CA ARG A 116 5.32 -15.23 -19.01
C ARG A 116 4.20 -15.75 -19.90
N VAL A 117 4.55 -16.67 -20.78
CA VAL A 117 3.60 -17.48 -21.54
C VAL A 117 3.48 -18.83 -20.84
N SER A 118 2.26 -19.27 -20.53
CA SER A 118 2.04 -20.55 -19.84
C SER A 118 0.82 -21.26 -20.42
N ALA A 119 0.99 -22.55 -20.70
CA ALA A 119 -0.12 -23.42 -21.03
C ALA A 119 -0.93 -23.86 -19.80
N VAL A 120 -0.37 -23.67 -18.60
CA VAL A 120 -1.05 -23.95 -17.33
C VAL A 120 -2.01 -22.81 -17.02
N THR A 121 -3.26 -23.14 -16.74
CA THR A 121 -4.32 -22.16 -16.47
C THR A 121 -4.06 -21.39 -15.17
N PRO A 122 -4.55 -20.16 -15.03
CA PRO A 122 -4.38 -19.37 -13.79
C PRO A 122 -4.87 -20.08 -12.53
N ALA A 123 -5.95 -20.86 -12.64
CA ALA A 123 -6.48 -21.61 -11.50
C ALA A 123 -5.60 -22.76 -11.03
N ALA A 124 -4.67 -23.25 -11.87
CA ALA A 124 -3.80 -24.39 -11.58
C ALA A 124 -2.31 -23.98 -11.40
N ASP A 125 -1.94 -22.77 -11.78
CA ASP A 125 -0.56 -22.28 -11.68
C ASP A 125 -0.37 -21.49 -10.38
N PRO A 126 0.52 -21.92 -9.46
CA PRO A 126 0.71 -21.27 -8.15
C PRO A 126 1.27 -19.83 -8.25
N LEU A 127 1.72 -19.40 -9.42
CA LEU A 127 2.15 -18.03 -9.66
C LEU A 127 0.99 -17.08 -9.96
N TRP A 128 -0.23 -17.59 -10.10
CA TRP A 128 -1.43 -16.80 -10.22
C TRP A 128 -2.23 -16.90 -8.93
N LEU A 129 -2.54 -15.78 -8.33
CA LEU A 129 -3.36 -15.69 -7.11
C LEU A 129 -4.72 -15.09 -7.43
N GLU A 130 -5.78 -15.72 -6.91
CA GLU A 130 -7.13 -15.16 -7.00
C GLU A 130 -7.15 -13.75 -6.39
N THR A 131 -7.82 -12.81 -7.04
CA THR A 131 -7.82 -11.39 -6.67
C THR A 131 -9.16 -10.74 -7.00
N ALA A 132 -9.26 -9.42 -6.78
CA ALA A 132 -10.42 -8.61 -7.13
C ALA A 132 -9.99 -7.25 -7.68
N LEU A 133 -10.89 -6.56 -8.42
CA LEU A 133 -10.62 -5.23 -8.96
C LEU A 133 -10.80 -4.10 -7.94
N ASN A 134 -11.27 -4.39 -6.75
CA ASN A 134 -11.39 -3.44 -5.65
C ASN A 134 -10.21 -3.43 -4.67
N ILE A 135 -9.10 -4.05 -5.06
CA ILE A 135 -7.85 -4.04 -4.28
C ILE A 135 -6.91 -3.02 -4.93
N VAL A 136 -6.41 -2.08 -4.14
CA VAL A 136 -5.33 -1.15 -4.51
C VAL A 136 -4.11 -1.43 -3.66
N ASN A 137 -2.92 -1.18 -4.21
CA ASN A 137 -1.68 -1.30 -3.44
C ASN A 137 -1.19 0.09 -3.06
N LEU A 138 -1.02 0.33 -1.76
CA LEU A 138 -0.43 1.54 -1.23
C LEU A 138 1.07 1.34 -1.04
N GLN A 139 1.88 2.11 -1.76
CA GLN A 139 3.32 1.97 -1.77
C GLN A 139 3.97 3.08 -0.96
N PHE A 140 4.78 2.68 0.02
CA PHE A 140 5.66 3.54 0.78
C PHE A 140 7.05 3.47 0.15
N LEU A 141 7.55 4.62 -0.30
CA LEU A 141 8.86 4.71 -0.91
C LEU A 141 9.94 4.76 0.17
N GLU A 142 11.13 4.28 -0.14
CA GLU A 142 12.31 4.33 0.74
C GLU A 142 12.68 5.74 1.21
N ALA A 143 12.35 6.76 0.40
CA ALA A 143 12.56 8.16 0.74
C ALA A 143 11.54 8.74 1.74
N LEU A 144 10.54 7.94 2.18
CA LEU A 144 9.57 8.41 3.16
C LEU A 144 10.25 8.89 4.44
N ALA A 145 9.83 10.03 4.94
CA ALA A 145 10.40 10.70 6.12
C ALA A 145 11.85 11.14 6.00
N SER A 146 12.47 11.07 4.83
CA SER A 146 13.88 11.52 4.65
C SER A 146 14.10 13.00 4.96
N ASP A 147 13.07 13.82 4.74
CA ASP A 147 13.06 15.27 4.96
C ASP A 147 12.36 15.71 6.26
N TRP A 148 11.93 14.76 7.09
CA TRP A 148 11.30 15.10 8.36
C TRP A 148 12.31 15.66 9.36
N ALA A 149 11.84 16.59 10.20
CA ALA A 149 12.69 17.29 11.17
C ALA A 149 13.31 16.33 12.19
N GLN A 150 12.59 15.27 12.54
CA GLN A 150 13.07 14.19 13.37
C GLN A 150 13.28 12.93 12.55
N GLN A 151 14.35 12.22 12.87
CA GLN A 151 14.70 10.95 12.25
C GLN A 151 14.62 9.84 13.28
N PRO A 152 14.27 8.58 12.89
CA PRO A 152 14.26 7.48 13.82
C PRO A 152 15.67 7.21 14.35
N THR A 153 15.77 6.83 15.62
CA THR A 153 17.01 6.39 16.28
C THR A 153 16.89 4.93 16.69
N VAL A 154 17.97 4.32 17.15
CA VAL A 154 17.97 2.93 17.66
C VAL A 154 16.92 2.74 18.76
N GLU A 155 16.68 3.76 19.56
CA GLU A 155 15.81 3.70 20.74
C GLU A 155 14.40 4.25 20.48
N THR A 156 14.25 5.14 19.49
CA THR A 156 12.99 5.85 19.28
C THR A 156 12.58 5.86 17.80
N PRO A 157 11.41 5.29 17.47
CA PRO A 157 10.81 5.44 16.15
C PRO A 157 10.30 6.88 15.93
N VAL A 158 10.01 7.22 14.68
CA VAL A 158 9.21 8.41 14.33
C VAL A 158 7.89 7.99 13.74
N TYR A 159 6.90 8.86 13.87
CA TYR A 159 5.53 8.56 13.46
C TYR A 159 5.02 9.56 12.43
N GLY A 160 4.12 9.09 11.58
CA GLY A 160 3.32 9.92 10.69
C GLY A 160 1.87 9.46 10.64
N PHE A 161 0.98 10.37 10.31
CA PHE A 161 -0.43 10.05 10.06
C PHE A 161 -0.67 9.93 8.56
N PHE A 162 -1.25 8.82 8.11
CA PHE A 162 -1.60 8.66 6.73
C PHE A 162 -3.11 8.73 6.49
N GLU A 163 -3.48 9.16 5.29
CA GLU A 163 -4.86 9.21 4.82
C GLU A 163 -4.90 8.76 3.35
N LEU A 164 -5.80 7.84 3.05
CA LEU A 164 -6.16 7.48 1.68
C LEU A 164 -7.51 8.14 1.33
N ARG A 165 -7.54 8.91 0.25
CA ARG A 165 -8.73 9.51 -0.32
C ARG A 165 -9.11 8.80 -1.60
N VAL A 166 -10.40 8.58 -1.78
CA VAL A 166 -10.98 7.97 -2.98
C VAL A 166 -12.00 8.94 -3.54
N THR A 167 -11.85 9.29 -4.82
CA THR A 167 -12.75 10.24 -5.50
C THR A 167 -13.44 9.54 -6.66
N GLU A 168 -14.75 9.74 -6.77
CA GLU A 168 -15.58 9.22 -7.87
C GLU A 168 -15.10 9.70 -9.24
N PRO A 169 -15.36 8.91 -10.31
CA PRO A 169 -15.13 9.36 -11.68
C PRO A 169 -15.89 10.66 -11.96
N ASN A 170 -15.30 11.51 -12.80
CA ASN A 170 -15.80 12.86 -13.12
C ASN A 170 -17.02 12.85 -14.09
N ASN A 171 -17.90 11.84 -13.99
CA ASN A 171 -19.08 11.64 -14.82
C ASN A 171 -20.41 11.90 -14.08
N SER A 172 -20.34 12.25 -12.79
CA SER A 172 -21.50 12.59 -11.97
C SER A 172 -21.61 14.10 -11.75
N VAL A 173 -22.86 14.59 -11.66
CA VAL A 173 -23.16 16.00 -11.33
C VAL A 173 -22.62 16.39 -9.94
N PHE A 174 -22.43 15.40 -9.07
CA PHE A 174 -21.86 15.55 -7.74
C PHE A 174 -20.75 14.52 -7.53
N GLN A 175 -19.51 14.93 -7.73
CA GLN A 175 -18.35 14.10 -7.44
C GLN A 175 -18.17 13.97 -5.93
N ARG A 176 -18.18 12.73 -5.44
CA ARG A 176 -17.97 12.44 -4.01
C ARG A 176 -16.50 12.07 -3.76
N THR A 177 -15.98 12.52 -2.64
CA THR A 177 -14.67 12.11 -2.14
C THR A 177 -14.85 11.48 -0.76
N TRP A 178 -14.28 10.30 -0.59
CA TRP A 178 -14.26 9.58 0.68
C TRP A 178 -12.84 9.52 1.24
N LYS A 179 -12.76 9.37 2.55
CA LYS A 179 -11.52 9.11 3.28
C LYS A 179 -11.64 7.76 4.00
N PRO A 180 -11.65 6.66 3.23
CA PRO A 180 -12.03 5.35 3.77
C PRO A 180 -11.02 4.81 4.76
N ILE A 181 -9.75 5.22 4.63
CA ILE A 181 -8.66 4.66 5.43
C ILE A 181 -7.81 5.80 5.97
N ARG A 182 -7.61 5.73 7.26
CA ARG A 182 -6.69 6.58 8.02
C ARG A 182 -5.93 5.72 8.98
N GLY A 183 -4.72 6.12 9.29
CA GLY A 183 -3.91 5.40 10.24
C GLY A 183 -2.62 6.10 10.57
N MET A 184 -1.76 5.36 11.23
CA MET A 184 -0.44 5.81 11.63
C MET A 184 0.61 4.93 10.99
N VAL A 185 1.72 5.51 10.61
CA VAL A 185 2.94 4.80 10.27
C VAL A 185 3.96 4.99 11.38
N GLU A 186 4.61 3.90 11.75
CA GLU A 186 5.74 3.88 12.66
C GLU A 186 6.98 3.56 11.85
N ILE A 187 7.95 4.46 11.84
CA ILE A 187 9.17 4.34 11.06
C ILE A 187 10.31 4.09 12.04
N ASN A 188 10.89 2.91 11.93
CA ASN A 188 11.97 2.46 12.78
C ASN A 188 13.34 2.78 12.17
N TYR A 189 14.34 2.83 13.00
CA TYR A 189 15.74 3.01 12.60
C TYR A 189 16.23 1.85 11.73
N SER A 190 17.04 2.17 10.70
CA SER A 190 17.75 1.18 9.89
C SER A 190 19.25 1.18 10.25
N PRO A 191 19.80 0.10 10.79
CA PRO A 191 21.23 0.02 11.05
C PRO A 191 22.06 0.02 9.76
N THR A 192 21.49 -0.39 8.63
CA THR A 192 22.19 -0.40 7.33
C THR A 192 22.35 0.98 6.70
N ALA A 193 21.55 1.97 7.11
CA ALA A 193 21.69 3.35 6.63
C ALA A 193 22.97 4.06 7.15
N LEU A 194 23.75 3.41 7.99
CA LEU A 194 25.01 3.93 8.54
C LEU A 194 26.27 3.35 7.87
N VAL A 195 26.14 2.47 6.89
CA VAL A 195 27.30 2.02 6.11
C VAL A 195 27.44 2.97 4.92
N PRO A 196 28.38 3.94 4.93
CA PRO A 196 28.71 4.66 3.71
C PRO A 196 29.20 3.62 2.71
N ASP A 197 28.70 3.66 1.49
CA ASP A 197 29.30 2.91 0.39
C ASP A 197 30.77 3.33 0.30
N VAL A 198 31.67 2.38 0.61
CA VAL A 198 33.13 2.53 0.53
C VAL A 198 33.56 2.21 -0.89
#